data_3cd2e964749e850b206f522f6d2ec5b9
#
_entry.id   3cd2e964749e850b206f522f6d2ec5b9
#
_cell.length_a   1.000
_cell.length_b   1.000
_cell.length_c   1.000
_cell.angle_alpha   90.00
_cell.angle_beta   90.00
_cell.angle_gamma   90.00
#
_symmetry.space_group_name_H-M   'P 1'
#
loop_
_entity.id
_entity.type
_entity.pdbx_description
1 polymer ?
#
loop_
_entity_poly.entity_id
_entity_poly.type
_entity_poly.pdbx_seq_one_letter_code
_entity_poly.pdbx_strand_id
1 'polypeptide(L)'
;MKKIVTLVLALAMVACLAISFAACNPTNEEPTGDTYIEDLNALTQGVDTTNHVITVGNTAATSGGYASVGVPFNYAQEAYFWYYTNHTEGYKDAAGNSYTIDFKHYDDGFDGTEGANFTTKLVEDDKVFALVGHFGSNTVAATMEYVEEMGVPMVYGVCGVSDLYNTERNAMTVQPIYDTEGQSMVATAFAPVDAGGLAATKLGVISTTDDAGKGMLNGIQIEVARLGKGDAVVYQTGAFDATDWAAQVTALKTAGCDVVIIAANQGPFVTIANTFTAVNYDNVKILTSYVSANTATMTGLVGSGAISATREVYAGAWLVTGSLPSETKGWSDFMEYCRVMTLYAKHKGETLLTEYVVLGVDYFPLYFGDKEWAADGVSAYFLNSFAMAGYVSANVFCQGLSRMSGKDLLWGDFVLAMEEAPIDVPMGLSVSYENGQRIGIDALALNKYTVTNYGVGEVYREITLLKDLEDAING
;
A
#
# COMPACT_ATOMS: atom_id res chain seq x y z
N MET A 1 -38.40 37.05 42.46
CA MET A 1 -37.94 37.33 41.09
C MET A 1 -36.97 36.27 40.55
N LYS A 2 -35.94 35.82 41.27
CA LYS A 2 -35.00 34.77 40.75
C LYS A 2 -35.67 33.42 40.40
N LYS A 3 -36.67 32.97 41.11
CA LYS A 3 -37.36 31.66 40.85
C LYS A 3 -38.27 31.70 39.61
N ILE A 4 -38.80 32.85 39.24
CA ILE A 4 -39.68 33.01 38.07
C ILE A 4 -38.83 33.09 36.78
N VAL A 5 -37.63 33.67 36.83
CA VAL A 5 -36.70 33.72 35.68
C VAL A 5 -36.16 32.34 35.37
N THR A 6 -35.89 31.52 36.39
CA THR A 6 -35.40 30.14 36.17
C THR A 6 -36.50 29.24 35.55
N LEU A 7 -37.78 29.45 35.93
CA LEU A 7 -38.89 28.68 35.37
C LEU A 7 -39.16 29.05 33.89
N VAL A 8 -39.04 30.33 33.54
CA VAL A 8 -39.21 30.78 32.15
C VAL A 8 -38.08 30.32 31.23
N LEU A 9 -36.84 30.29 31.72
CA LEU A 9 -35.70 29.75 30.97
C LEU A 9 -35.81 28.22 30.78
N ALA A 10 -36.29 27.47 31.77
CA ALA A 10 -36.54 26.03 31.66
C ALA A 10 -37.69 25.71 30.67
N LEU A 11 -38.75 26.51 30.65
CA LEU A 11 -39.84 26.36 29.68
C LEU A 11 -39.40 26.75 28.25
N ALA A 12 -38.54 27.70 28.09
CA ALA A 12 -37.99 28.08 26.79
C ALA A 12 -37.06 27.01 26.21
N MET A 13 -36.22 26.33 27.04
CA MET A 13 -35.40 25.21 26.62
C MET A 13 -36.24 23.97 26.24
N VAL A 14 -37.32 23.68 26.96
CA VAL A 14 -38.21 22.57 26.62
C VAL A 14 -39.01 22.87 25.34
N ALA A 15 -39.37 24.12 25.09
CA ALA A 15 -40.01 24.53 23.85
C ALA A 15 -39.09 24.48 22.63
N CYS A 16 -37.78 24.82 22.80
CA CYS A 16 -36.78 24.66 21.74
C CYS A 16 -36.48 23.21 21.43
N LEU A 17 -36.46 22.31 22.43
CA LEU A 17 -36.32 20.86 22.22
C LEU A 17 -37.57 20.25 21.56
N ALA A 18 -38.78 20.71 21.85
CA ALA A 18 -40.02 20.23 21.24
C ALA A 18 -40.17 20.68 19.77
N ILE A 19 -39.62 21.85 19.41
CA ILE A 19 -39.63 22.33 18.02
C ILE A 19 -38.59 21.57 17.15
N SER A 20 -37.45 21.14 17.72
CA SER A 20 -36.47 20.31 16.99
C SER A 20 -36.96 18.89 16.70
N PHE A 21 -37.93 18.35 17.46
CA PHE A 21 -38.51 17.04 17.19
C PHE A 21 -39.72 17.06 16.25
N ALA A 22 -40.30 18.21 15.98
CA ALA A 22 -41.45 18.35 15.08
C ALA A 22 -41.04 18.66 13.61
N ALA A 23 -39.77 18.88 13.34
CA ALA A 23 -39.24 19.19 12.00
C ALA A 23 -38.62 17.96 11.27
N CYS A 24 -38.53 16.81 11.93
CA CYS A 24 -38.16 15.55 11.28
C CYS A 24 -39.37 14.63 11.17
N ASN A 25 -40.28 14.95 10.28
CA ASN A 25 -41.10 13.91 9.65
C ASN A 25 -40.21 13.38 8.52
N PRO A 26 -39.74 12.12 8.53
CA PRO A 26 -39.17 11.55 7.35
C PRO A 26 -40.33 11.40 6.34
N THR A 27 -40.46 12.30 5.41
CA THR A 27 -41.08 11.97 4.15
C THR A 27 -40.22 10.83 3.61
N ASN A 28 -40.77 9.63 3.50
CA ASN A 28 -40.22 8.53 2.73
C ASN A 28 -40.27 8.91 1.24
N GLU A 29 -39.49 9.92 0.85
CA GLU A 29 -38.97 10.04 -0.50
C GLU A 29 -37.67 9.28 -0.46
N GLU A 30 -37.64 8.09 -1.09
CA GLU A 30 -36.38 7.48 -1.47
C GLU A 30 -35.61 8.56 -2.23
N PRO A 31 -34.35 8.88 -1.85
CA PRO A 31 -33.56 9.84 -2.60
C PRO A 31 -33.43 9.28 -4.02
N THR A 32 -34.03 9.97 -4.98
CA THR A 32 -33.92 9.63 -6.42
C THR A 32 -32.58 10.13 -6.96
N GLY A 33 -31.48 9.63 -6.43
CA GLY A 33 -30.11 9.98 -6.80
C GLY A 33 -29.15 9.79 -5.63
N ASP A 34 -27.93 9.47 -5.91
CA ASP A 34 -26.84 9.49 -4.92
C ASP A 34 -26.34 10.94 -4.80
N THR A 35 -26.90 11.70 -3.86
CA THR A 35 -26.59 13.12 -3.67
C THR A 35 -25.09 13.37 -3.47
N TYR A 36 -24.38 12.43 -2.86
CA TYR A 36 -22.92 12.51 -2.70
C TYR A 36 -22.20 12.52 -4.07
N ILE A 37 -22.65 11.70 -5.00
CA ILE A 37 -22.08 11.64 -6.36
C ILE A 37 -22.37 12.95 -7.14
N GLU A 38 -23.59 13.49 -7.00
CA GLU A 38 -23.95 14.77 -7.64
C GLU A 38 -23.12 15.93 -7.10
N ASP A 39 -22.88 15.97 -5.78
CA ASP A 39 -22.05 16.96 -5.12
C ASP A 39 -20.60 16.87 -5.59
N LEU A 40 -20.02 15.65 -5.68
CA LEU A 40 -18.67 15.44 -6.22
C LEU A 40 -18.55 15.90 -7.67
N ASN A 41 -19.55 15.61 -8.50
CA ASN A 41 -19.57 16.04 -9.91
C ASN A 41 -19.54 17.56 -10.02
N ALA A 42 -20.24 18.27 -9.14
CA ALA A 42 -20.25 19.74 -9.12
C ALA A 42 -18.90 20.36 -8.71
N LEU A 43 -18.06 19.62 -7.97
CA LEU A 43 -16.74 20.06 -7.50
C LEU A 43 -15.62 19.74 -8.50
N THR A 44 -15.88 18.98 -9.57
CA THR A 44 -14.87 18.51 -10.51
C THR A 44 -13.95 19.61 -11.02
N GLN A 45 -12.65 19.34 -10.99
CA GLN A 45 -11.59 20.19 -11.52
C GLN A 45 -10.49 19.33 -12.19
N GLY A 46 -9.44 19.97 -12.72
CA GLY A 46 -8.25 19.27 -13.23
C GLY A 46 -8.40 18.68 -14.62
N VAL A 47 -9.47 19.03 -15.36
CA VAL A 47 -9.70 18.61 -16.74
C VAL A 47 -9.70 19.83 -17.66
N ASP A 48 -8.63 20.01 -18.43
CA ASP A 48 -8.55 21.05 -19.46
C ASP A 48 -9.10 20.51 -20.78
N THR A 49 -10.36 20.81 -21.05
CA THR A 49 -11.05 20.38 -22.28
C THR A 49 -10.59 21.13 -23.54
N THR A 50 -9.86 22.24 -23.38
CA THR A 50 -9.32 23.02 -24.52
C THR A 50 -8.00 22.43 -25.01
N ASN A 51 -7.11 22.11 -24.09
CA ASN A 51 -5.81 21.52 -24.42
C ASN A 51 -5.79 19.98 -24.30
N HIS A 52 -6.89 19.39 -23.87
CA HIS A 52 -7.04 17.95 -23.65
C HIS A 52 -6.01 17.39 -22.67
N VAL A 53 -5.97 17.96 -21.47
CA VAL A 53 -5.03 17.59 -20.39
C VAL A 53 -5.81 17.25 -19.11
N ILE A 54 -5.44 16.15 -18.49
CA ILE A 54 -5.88 15.77 -17.14
C ILE A 54 -4.70 15.99 -16.21
N THR A 55 -4.84 16.89 -15.22
CA THR A 55 -3.81 17.13 -14.21
C THR A 55 -4.03 16.23 -13.02
N VAL A 56 -3.03 15.46 -12.65
CA VAL A 56 -3.02 14.60 -11.44
C VAL A 56 -1.80 14.90 -10.60
N GLY A 57 -1.82 14.51 -9.34
CA GLY A 57 -0.64 14.78 -8.51
C GLY A 57 -0.50 13.88 -7.30
N ASN A 58 0.66 14.00 -6.64
CA ASN A 58 0.91 13.44 -5.32
C ASN A 58 1.93 14.25 -4.54
N THR A 59 2.10 13.93 -3.27
CA THR A 59 3.33 14.20 -2.54
C THR A 59 4.02 12.89 -2.19
N ALA A 60 5.33 12.88 -2.16
CA ALA A 60 6.13 11.72 -1.79
C ALA A 60 7.51 12.18 -1.29
N ALA A 61 8.11 11.44 -0.38
CA ALA A 61 9.45 11.75 0.12
C ALA A 61 10.52 11.39 -0.95
N THR A 62 10.90 12.37 -1.76
CA THR A 62 11.94 12.23 -2.80
C THR A 62 13.31 12.75 -2.36
N SER A 63 13.41 13.23 -1.11
CA SER A 63 14.67 13.59 -0.45
C SER A 63 14.81 12.94 0.92
N GLY A 64 15.95 13.16 1.58
CA GLY A 64 16.18 12.66 2.94
C GLY A 64 16.26 11.14 3.05
N GLY A 65 15.85 10.61 4.20
CA GLY A 65 15.96 9.18 4.54
C GLY A 65 15.07 8.25 3.72
N TYR A 66 14.02 8.79 3.11
CA TYR A 66 13.04 8.03 2.33
C TYR A 66 13.16 8.25 0.81
N ALA A 67 14.19 8.96 0.34
CA ALA A 67 14.40 9.19 -1.09
C ALA A 67 14.52 7.89 -1.89
N SER A 68 15.11 6.84 -1.31
CA SER A 68 15.23 5.51 -1.92
C SER A 68 13.88 4.81 -2.15
N VAL A 69 12.81 5.36 -1.57
CA VAL A 69 11.43 4.89 -1.69
C VAL A 69 10.64 5.79 -2.63
N GLY A 70 10.58 7.09 -2.35
CA GLY A 70 9.77 8.05 -3.12
C GLY A 70 10.26 8.29 -4.55
N VAL A 71 11.58 8.35 -4.77
CA VAL A 71 12.13 8.58 -6.12
C VAL A 71 11.73 7.48 -7.11
N PRO A 72 11.98 6.18 -6.85
CA PRO A 72 11.56 5.13 -7.78
C PRO A 72 10.03 5.02 -7.91
N PHE A 73 9.27 5.33 -6.85
CA PHE A 73 7.82 5.35 -6.87
C PHE A 73 7.30 6.38 -7.88
N ASN A 74 7.69 7.65 -7.74
CA ASN A 74 7.26 8.72 -8.65
C ASN A 74 7.77 8.50 -10.08
N TYR A 75 9.00 8.02 -10.23
CA TYR A 75 9.54 7.68 -11.56
C TYR A 75 8.66 6.67 -12.30
N ALA A 76 8.19 5.65 -11.61
CA ALA A 76 7.35 4.63 -12.22
C ALA A 76 5.93 5.12 -12.53
N GLN A 77 5.39 6.05 -11.74
CA GLN A 77 4.15 6.75 -12.08
C GLN A 77 4.29 7.56 -13.37
N GLU A 78 5.36 8.38 -13.48
CA GLU A 78 5.66 9.12 -14.70
C GLU A 78 5.79 8.20 -15.91
N ALA A 79 6.51 7.08 -15.74
CA ALA A 79 6.70 6.08 -16.79
C ALA A 79 5.36 5.51 -17.28
N TYR A 80 4.45 5.17 -16.36
CA TYR A 80 3.16 4.62 -16.76
C TYR A 80 2.24 5.67 -17.37
N PHE A 81 2.16 6.88 -16.84
CA PHE A 81 1.36 7.97 -17.43
C PHE A 81 1.84 8.33 -18.83
N TRP A 82 3.16 8.37 -19.04
CA TRP A 82 3.74 8.54 -20.36
C TRP A 82 3.36 7.39 -21.31
N TYR A 83 3.45 6.14 -20.82
CA TYR A 83 3.09 4.96 -21.60
C TYR A 83 1.59 4.95 -21.94
N TYR A 84 0.71 5.24 -21.00
CA TYR A 84 -0.72 5.32 -21.19
C TYR A 84 -1.10 6.34 -22.28
N THR A 85 -0.50 7.50 -22.22
CA THR A 85 -0.73 8.59 -23.18
C THR A 85 -0.22 8.24 -24.59
N ASN A 86 0.95 7.59 -24.72
CA ASN A 86 1.64 7.46 -26.00
C ASN A 86 1.55 6.07 -26.63
N HIS A 87 1.16 5.04 -25.88
CA HIS A 87 1.22 3.64 -26.32
C HIS A 87 -0.08 2.86 -26.08
N THR A 88 -1.13 3.50 -25.55
CA THR A 88 -2.46 2.90 -25.41
C THR A 88 -3.51 3.77 -26.09
N GLU A 89 -4.79 3.31 -26.10
CA GLU A 89 -5.90 4.14 -26.58
C GLU A 89 -6.16 5.38 -25.69
N GLY A 90 -5.70 5.36 -24.44
CA GLY A 90 -5.89 6.42 -23.46
C GLY A 90 -7.36 6.71 -23.13
N TYR A 91 -7.60 7.78 -22.37
CA TYR A 91 -8.94 8.31 -22.19
C TYR A 91 -9.33 9.20 -23.39
N LYS A 92 -10.57 9.05 -23.85
CA LYS A 92 -11.20 9.89 -24.88
C LYS A 92 -12.51 10.43 -24.35
N ASP A 93 -12.78 11.71 -24.56
CA ASP A 93 -14.05 12.32 -24.20
C ASP A 93 -15.22 11.86 -25.09
N ALA A 94 -16.42 12.37 -24.83
CA ALA A 94 -17.61 12.08 -25.64
C ALA A 94 -17.49 12.51 -27.12
N ALA A 95 -16.61 13.47 -27.41
CA ALA A 95 -16.32 13.93 -28.78
C ALA A 95 -15.22 13.11 -29.47
N GLY A 96 -14.56 12.19 -28.75
CA GLY A 96 -13.48 11.34 -29.25
C GLY A 96 -12.08 11.98 -29.18
N ASN A 97 -11.93 13.08 -28.45
CA ASN A 97 -10.62 13.71 -28.24
C ASN A 97 -9.80 12.91 -27.23
N SER A 98 -8.55 12.59 -27.56
CA SER A 98 -7.61 11.93 -26.65
C SER A 98 -6.98 12.95 -25.72
N TYR A 99 -6.81 12.58 -24.43
CA TYR A 99 -6.22 13.42 -23.40
C TYR A 99 -4.83 12.91 -23.00
N THR A 100 -3.96 13.86 -22.64
CA THR A 100 -2.67 13.59 -22.02
C THR A 100 -2.79 13.73 -20.50
N ILE A 101 -1.87 13.11 -19.75
CA ILE A 101 -1.81 13.25 -18.30
C ILE A 101 -0.63 14.15 -17.92
N ASP A 102 -0.90 15.23 -17.17
CA ASP A 102 0.09 16.10 -16.56
C ASP A 102 0.24 15.73 -15.08
N PHE A 103 1.38 15.14 -14.72
CA PHE A 103 1.65 14.67 -13.36
C PHE A 103 2.49 15.68 -12.58
N LYS A 104 1.89 16.21 -11.51
CA LYS A 104 2.52 17.13 -10.56
C LYS A 104 2.95 16.36 -9.32
N HIS A 105 4.17 16.56 -8.84
CA HIS A 105 4.58 15.96 -7.58
C HIS A 105 5.42 16.93 -6.75
N TYR A 106 5.33 16.81 -5.43
CA TYR A 106 6.09 17.58 -4.48
C TYR A 106 6.82 16.66 -3.49
N ASP A 107 7.99 17.13 -3.04
CA ASP A 107 8.80 16.44 -2.04
C ASP A 107 8.38 16.88 -0.63
N ASP A 108 7.75 16.00 0.12
CA ASP A 108 7.33 16.26 1.50
C ASP A 108 8.35 15.78 2.55
N GLY A 109 9.45 15.15 2.14
CA GLY A 109 10.48 14.64 3.04
C GLY A 109 9.99 13.64 4.07
N PHE A 110 8.77 13.06 3.89
CA PHE A 110 8.04 12.23 4.86
C PHE A 110 7.54 13.02 6.09
N ASP A 111 7.36 14.34 5.96
CA ASP A 111 6.80 15.20 7.00
C ASP A 111 5.32 15.48 6.72
N GLY A 112 4.45 15.14 7.69
CA GLY A 112 3.00 15.31 7.54
C GLY A 112 2.57 16.76 7.37
N THR A 113 3.30 17.74 7.95
CA THR A 113 3.00 19.18 7.79
C THR A 113 3.32 19.64 6.38
N GLU A 114 4.49 19.28 5.85
CA GLU A 114 4.85 19.58 4.46
C GLU A 114 3.92 18.84 3.49
N GLY A 115 3.57 17.58 3.79
CA GLY A 115 2.58 16.82 3.05
C GLY A 115 1.23 17.56 2.97
N ALA A 116 0.72 18.10 4.08
CA ALA A 116 -0.52 18.88 4.12
C ALA A 116 -0.41 20.17 3.30
N ASN A 117 0.70 20.91 3.43
CA ASN A 117 0.94 22.13 2.66
C ASN A 117 0.94 21.87 1.14
N PHE A 118 1.64 20.82 0.71
CA PHE A 118 1.72 20.46 -0.70
C PHE A 118 0.43 19.83 -1.24
N THR A 119 -0.33 19.10 -0.41
CA THR A 119 -1.65 18.60 -0.79
C THR A 119 -2.62 19.75 -1.04
N THR A 120 -2.64 20.75 -0.16
CA THR A 120 -3.42 21.98 -0.37
C THR A 120 -3.01 22.67 -1.69
N LYS A 121 -1.72 22.78 -1.96
CA LYS A 121 -1.23 23.37 -3.22
C LYS A 121 -1.65 22.57 -4.45
N LEU A 122 -1.57 21.23 -4.42
CA LEU A 122 -2.04 20.37 -5.51
C LEU A 122 -3.53 20.58 -5.80
N VAL A 123 -4.35 20.67 -4.73
CA VAL A 123 -5.81 20.80 -4.87
C VAL A 123 -6.21 22.22 -5.23
N GLU A 124 -5.67 23.25 -4.57
CA GLU A 124 -6.14 24.63 -4.71
C GLU A 124 -5.42 25.43 -5.79
N ASP A 125 -4.11 25.21 -6.00
CA ASP A 125 -3.32 25.98 -6.98
C ASP A 125 -3.19 25.20 -8.29
N ASP A 126 -2.72 23.96 -8.25
CA ASP A 126 -2.51 23.12 -9.43
C ASP A 126 -3.81 22.53 -9.96
N LYS A 127 -4.90 22.56 -9.17
CA LYS A 127 -6.23 22.08 -9.56
C LYS A 127 -6.20 20.63 -10.07
N VAL A 128 -5.60 19.71 -9.32
CA VAL A 128 -5.53 18.31 -9.75
C VAL A 128 -6.92 17.68 -9.83
N PHE A 129 -7.12 16.80 -10.83
CA PHE A 129 -8.31 15.95 -10.94
C PHE A 129 -8.33 14.86 -9.86
N ALA A 130 -7.16 14.31 -9.57
CA ALA A 130 -7.02 13.28 -8.54
C ALA A 130 -5.64 13.34 -7.89
N LEU A 131 -5.57 12.90 -6.63
CA LEU A 131 -4.33 12.52 -5.97
C LEU A 131 -4.08 11.04 -6.30
N VAL A 132 -2.96 10.73 -6.96
CA VAL A 132 -2.65 9.37 -7.40
C VAL A 132 -1.37 8.89 -6.75
N GLY A 133 -1.45 7.83 -5.94
CA GLY A 133 -0.30 7.36 -5.18
C GLY A 133 0.20 8.39 -4.18
N HIS A 134 -0.71 8.99 -3.42
CA HIS A 134 -0.40 9.94 -2.35
C HIS A 134 0.36 9.21 -1.24
N PHE A 135 1.64 9.57 -1.02
CA PHE A 135 2.60 8.63 -0.45
C PHE A 135 2.93 8.91 1.02
N GLY A 136 2.80 7.87 1.83
CA GLY A 136 3.34 7.80 3.19
C GLY A 136 2.30 7.98 4.28
N SER A 137 2.39 7.14 5.32
CA SER A 137 1.40 7.12 6.42
C SER A 137 1.28 8.48 7.12
N ASN A 138 2.40 9.19 7.33
CA ASN A 138 2.38 10.51 7.97
C ASN A 138 1.64 11.55 7.10
N THR A 139 1.90 11.55 5.79
CA THR A 139 1.27 12.46 4.83
C THR A 139 -0.21 12.14 4.65
N VAL A 140 -0.56 10.87 4.40
CA VAL A 140 -1.95 10.44 4.21
C VAL A 140 -2.78 10.74 5.46
N ALA A 141 -2.27 10.43 6.66
CA ALA A 141 -2.96 10.71 7.91
C ALA A 141 -3.16 12.23 8.14
N ALA A 142 -2.17 13.05 7.80
CA ALA A 142 -2.25 14.51 7.98
C ALA A 142 -3.18 15.20 6.97
N THR A 143 -3.54 14.53 5.86
CA THR A 143 -4.29 15.14 4.75
C THR A 143 -5.65 14.53 4.52
N MET A 144 -5.98 13.38 5.13
CA MET A 144 -7.20 12.63 4.82
C MET A 144 -8.47 13.47 5.05
N GLU A 145 -8.61 14.14 6.21
CA GLU A 145 -9.76 14.99 6.51
C GLU A 145 -9.96 16.09 5.45
N TYR A 146 -8.86 16.73 5.03
CA TYR A 146 -8.90 17.74 3.98
C TYR A 146 -9.28 17.13 2.61
N VAL A 147 -8.75 15.98 2.25
CA VAL A 147 -9.06 15.28 0.99
C VAL A 147 -10.53 14.90 0.92
N GLU A 148 -11.09 14.43 2.03
CA GLU A 148 -12.51 14.08 2.17
C GLU A 148 -13.40 15.34 2.08
N GLU A 149 -13.05 16.40 2.82
CA GLU A 149 -13.80 17.68 2.80
C GLU A 149 -13.82 18.32 1.40
N MET A 150 -12.69 18.26 0.68
CA MET A 150 -12.59 18.83 -0.67
C MET A 150 -13.20 17.91 -1.75
N GLY A 151 -13.49 16.66 -1.44
CA GLY A 151 -14.06 15.67 -2.34
C GLY A 151 -13.13 15.23 -3.46
N VAL A 152 -11.84 15.63 -3.43
CA VAL A 152 -10.89 15.25 -4.49
C VAL A 152 -10.64 13.73 -4.49
N PRO A 153 -10.76 13.03 -5.61
CA PRO A 153 -10.48 11.61 -5.66
C PRO A 153 -9.03 11.31 -5.29
N MET A 154 -8.82 10.42 -4.32
CA MET A 154 -7.51 9.87 -3.99
C MET A 154 -7.48 8.40 -4.38
N VAL A 155 -6.74 8.09 -5.45
CA VAL A 155 -6.54 6.72 -5.92
C VAL A 155 -5.20 6.23 -5.41
N TYR A 156 -5.25 5.21 -4.56
CA TYR A 156 -4.12 4.65 -3.87
C TYR A 156 -3.43 5.65 -2.94
N GLY A 157 -4.09 5.97 -1.82
CA GLY A 157 -3.37 6.47 -0.65
C GLY A 157 -2.40 5.39 -0.18
N VAL A 158 -1.08 5.69 -0.20
CA VAL A 158 -0.03 4.71 0.12
C VAL A 158 0.17 4.69 1.63
N CYS A 159 -0.82 4.16 2.32
CA CYS A 159 -0.87 4.02 3.76
C CYS A 159 -1.66 2.76 4.13
N GLY A 160 -1.19 2.02 5.11
CA GLY A 160 -1.86 0.80 5.59
C GLY A 160 -2.76 1.02 6.82
N VAL A 161 -2.99 2.26 7.26
CA VAL A 161 -3.84 2.55 8.43
C VAL A 161 -5.31 2.45 8.04
N SER A 162 -6.02 1.45 8.57
CA SER A 162 -7.40 1.09 8.18
C SER A 162 -8.40 2.22 8.40
N ASP A 163 -8.32 2.91 9.54
CA ASP A 163 -9.27 3.93 9.94
C ASP A 163 -9.34 5.12 8.97
N LEU A 164 -8.30 5.29 8.13
CA LEU A 164 -8.24 6.36 7.15
C LEU A 164 -9.09 6.10 5.89
N TYR A 165 -9.63 4.90 5.69
CA TYR A 165 -10.36 4.54 4.47
C TYR A 165 -11.83 4.14 4.70
N ASN A 166 -12.40 4.50 5.84
CA ASN A 166 -13.73 4.05 6.23
C ASN A 166 -14.81 5.14 6.22
N THR A 167 -14.47 6.37 5.82
CA THR A 167 -15.35 7.53 6.00
C THR A 167 -16.01 7.95 4.70
N GLU A 168 -15.25 8.24 3.64
CA GLU A 168 -15.80 8.78 2.39
C GLU A 168 -15.42 7.94 1.16
N ARG A 169 -16.21 8.06 0.08
CA ARG A 169 -16.04 7.24 -1.13
C ARG A 169 -14.93 7.72 -2.07
N ASN A 170 -14.41 8.94 -1.90
CA ASN A 170 -13.40 9.52 -2.77
C ASN A 170 -11.96 9.08 -2.46
N ALA A 171 -11.70 8.47 -1.28
CA ALA A 171 -10.37 8.01 -0.89
C ALA A 171 -10.26 6.49 -0.89
N MET A 172 -9.28 5.94 -1.62
CA MET A 172 -9.10 4.50 -1.86
C MET A 172 -7.65 4.09 -1.60
N THR A 173 -7.43 2.85 -1.13
CA THR A 173 -6.10 2.22 -1.17
C THR A 173 -6.11 0.95 -2.01
N VAL A 174 -4.95 0.53 -2.49
CA VAL A 174 -4.75 -0.69 -3.30
C VAL A 174 -4.02 -1.75 -2.50
N GLN A 175 -2.98 -1.35 -1.76
CA GLN A 175 -2.18 -2.26 -0.94
C GLN A 175 -2.99 -2.83 0.24
N PRO A 176 -2.58 -3.97 0.82
CA PRO A 176 -3.15 -4.46 2.07
C PRO A 176 -2.98 -3.43 3.19
N ILE A 177 -3.99 -3.29 4.04
CA ILE A 177 -3.89 -2.51 5.28
C ILE A 177 -3.10 -3.28 6.34
N TYR A 178 -2.55 -2.57 7.33
CA TYR A 178 -1.73 -3.17 8.37
C TYR A 178 -2.47 -4.21 9.22
N ASP A 179 -3.76 -4.03 9.44
CA ASP A 179 -4.59 -5.04 10.15
C ASP A 179 -4.62 -6.36 9.39
N THR A 180 -4.94 -6.32 8.08
CA THR A 180 -4.94 -7.51 7.20
C THR A 180 -3.55 -8.15 7.14
N GLU A 181 -2.51 -7.34 7.09
CA GLU A 181 -1.14 -7.84 7.08
C GLU A 181 -0.80 -8.55 8.40
N GLY A 182 -1.16 -7.95 9.54
CA GLY A 182 -1.00 -8.55 10.87
C GLY A 182 -1.74 -9.89 11.00
N GLN A 183 -2.97 -9.96 10.51
CA GLN A 183 -3.76 -11.20 10.49
C GLN A 183 -3.08 -12.26 9.61
N SER A 184 -2.65 -11.89 8.39
CA SER A 184 -1.97 -12.81 7.48
C SER A 184 -0.63 -13.33 8.05
N MET A 185 0.12 -12.50 8.77
CA MET A 185 1.35 -12.92 9.45
C MET A 185 1.07 -13.98 10.53
N VAL A 186 0.02 -13.83 11.33
CA VAL A 186 -0.35 -14.83 12.35
C VAL A 186 -0.82 -16.13 11.71
N ALA A 187 -1.72 -16.05 10.70
CA ALA A 187 -2.16 -17.21 9.97
C ALA A 187 -0.97 -17.95 9.32
N THR A 188 -0.04 -17.21 8.70
CA THR A 188 1.21 -17.75 8.16
C THR A 188 2.06 -18.43 9.23
N ALA A 189 2.22 -17.82 10.42
CA ALA A 189 3.02 -18.37 11.49
C ALA A 189 2.49 -19.75 11.95
N PHE A 190 1.18 -19.89 12.11
CA PHE A 190 0.56 -21.12 12.64
C PHE A 190 0.16 -22.15 11.56
N ALA A 191 -0.02 -21.75 10.31
CA ALA A 191 -0.39 -22.68 9.24
C ALA A 191 0.67 -23.80 9.07
N PRO A 192 0.24 -25.00 8.68
CA PRO A 192 1.14 -26.11 8.38
C PRO A 192 2.11 -25.79 7.24
N VAL A 193 3.27 -26.42 7.22
CA VAL A 193 4.30 -26.19 6.17
C VAL A 193 3.81 -26.59 4.79
N ASP A 194 3.03 -27.65 4.67
CA ASP A 194 2.43 -28.11 3.41
C ASP A 194 1.34 -27.17 2.86
N ALA A 195 0.78 -26.31 3.73
CA ALA A 195 -0.07 -25.18 3.33
C ALA A 195 0.71 -23.88 3.14
N GLY A 196 2.04 -23.92 3.10
CA GLY A 196 2.89 -22.73 2.95
C GLY A 196 3.00 -21.87 4.21
N GLY A 197 2.73 -22.45 5.38
CA GLY A 197 2.93 -21.83 6.69
C GLY A 197 4.28 -22.16 7.32
N LEU A 198 4.50 -21.68 8.56
CA LEU A 198 5.75 -21.86 9.30
C LEU A 198 5.64 -22.87 10.44
N ALA A 199 4.43 -23.35 10.74
CA ALA A 199 4.10 -24.33 11.78
C ALA A 199 4.65 -23.93 13.17
N ALA A 200 4.45 -22.69 13.57
CA ALA A 200 4.92 -22.17 14.86
C ALA A 200 4.35 -22.96 16.02
N THR A 201 5.21 -23.38 16.95
CA THR A 201 4.78 -23.95 18.24
C THR A 201 4.63 -22.86 19.29
N LYS A 202 5.44 -21.80 19.20
CA LYS A 202 5.37 -20.62 20.04
C LYS A 202 5.76 -19.38 19.27
N LEU A 203 4.83 -18.45 19.15
CA LEU A 203 4.98 -17.22 18.41
C LEU A 203 5.47 -16.07 19.31
N GLY A 204 6.55 -15.40 18.90
CA GLY A 204 6.94 -14.11 19.46
C GLY A 204 6.41 -12.97 18.57
N VAL A 205 6.06 -11.85 19.17
CA VAL A 205 5.67 -10.63 18.49
C VAL A 205 6.47 -9.47 19.05
N ILE A 206 7.16 -8.72 18.20
CA ILE A 206 7.76 -7.42 18.53
C ILE A 206 7.08 -6.37 17.66
N SER A 207 6.47 -5.35 18.29
CA SER A 207 5.83 -4.24 17.58
C SER A 207 6.42 -2.90 17.98
N THR A 208 6.47 -1.97 17.03
CA THR A 208 6.74 -0.56 17.30
C THR A 208 5.47 0.19 17.72
N THR A 209 5.64 1.36 18.37
CA THR A 209 4.52 2.15 18.89
C THR A 209 4.02 3.25 17.94
N ASP A 210 4.53 3.30 16.71
CA ASP A 210 4.00 4.12 15.62
C ASP A 210 2.74 3.49 15.00
N ASP A 211 2.08 4.20 14.10
CA ASP A 211 0.79 3.77 13.55
C ASP A 211 0.90 2.47 12.73
N ALA A 212 2.01 2.26 12.04
CA ALA A 212 2.25 1.01 11.32
C ALA A 212 2.39 -0.19 12.28
N GLY A 213 3.22 -0.05 13.32
CA GLY A 213 3.39 -1.09 14.33
C GLY A 213 2.10 -1.37 15.11
N LYS A 214 1.33 -0.34 15.44
CA LYS A 214 0.02 -0.48 16.10
C LYS A 214 -1.01 -1.17 15.20
N GLY A 215 -1.11 -0.78 13.93
CA GLY A 215 -2.05 -1.40 12.98
C GLY A 215 -1.74 -2.89 12.79
N MET A 216 -0.48 -3.24 12.52
CA MET A 216 -0.09 -4.66 12.44
C MET A 216 -0.36 -5.40 13.75
N LEU A 217 -0.06 -4.81 14.91
CA LEU A 217 -0.32 -5.43 16.22
C LEU A 217 -1.82 -5.67 16.44
N ASN A 218 -2.67 -4.73 16.03
CA ASN A 218 -4.13 -4.89 16.11
C ASN A 218 -4.58 -6.11 15.30
N GLY A 219 -4.17 -6.21 14.03
CA GLY A 219 -4.45 -7.36 13.19
C GLY A 219 -3.92 -8.68 13.79
N ILE A 220 -2.70 -8.67 14.34
CA ILE A 220 -2.11 -9.83 15.04
C ILE A 220 -3.01 -10.26 16.20
N GLN A 221 -3.47 -9.33 17.03
CA GLN A 221 -4.29 -9.63 18.21
C GLN A 221 -5.68 -10.19 17.82
N ILE A 222 -6.30 -9.60 16.78
CA ILE A 222 -7.57 -10.08 16.22
C ILE A 222 -7.42 -11.55 15.78
N GLU A 223 -6.38 -11.84 15.01
CA GLU A 223 -6.18 -13.17 14.44
C GLU A 223 -5.79 -14.21 15.49
N VAL A 224 -4.92 -13.87 16.44
CA VAL A 224 -4.58 -14.73 17.58
C VAL A 224 -5.82 -15.10 18.38
N ALA A 225 -6.72 -14.15 18.63
CA ALA A 225 -7.97 -14.38 19.33
C ALA A 225 -8.91 -15.28 18.50
N ARG A 226 -9.04 -15.03 17.22
CA ARG A 226 -9.88 -15.79 16.30
C ARG A 226 -9.44 -17.26 16.17
N LEU A 227 -8.12 -17.50 16.11
CA LEU A 227 -7.53 -18.84 16.05
C LEU A 227 -7.43 -19.53 17.44
N GLY A 228 -7.79 -18.84 18.53
CA GLY A 228 -7.68 -19.39 19.89
C GLY A 228 -6.23 -19.69 20.31
N LYS A 229 -5.23 -18.95 19.80
CA LYS A 229 -3.81 -19.20 20.01
C LYS A 229 -3.17 -18.35 21.11
N GLY A 230 -3.95 -17.67 21.96
CA GLY A 230 -3.45 -16.73 22.98
C GLY A 230 -2.33 -17.27 23.86
N ASP A 231 -2.42 -18.52 24.32
CA ASP A 231 -1.42 -19.16 25.18
C ASP A 231 -0.09 -19.46 24.47
N ALA A 232 -0.08 -19.44 23.14
CA ALA A 232 1.10 -19.72 22.30
C ALA A 232 1.83 -18.45 21.86
N VAL A 233 1.40 -17.24 22.30
CA VAL A 233 1.96 -15.97 21.82
C VAL A 233 2.58 -15.16 22.96
N VAL A 234 3.76 -14.59 22.71
CA VAL A 234 4.48 -13.68 23.62
C VAL A 234 4.69 -12.34 22.95
N TYR A 235 4.18 -11.28 23.55
CA TYR A 235 4.23 -9.92 23.01
C TYR A 235 5.34 -9.09 23.65
N GLN A 236 6.03 -8.29 22.83
CA GLN A 236 6.97 -7.26 23.21
C GLN A 236 6.71 -6.00 22.39
N THR A 237 6.91 -4.83 22.99
CA THR A 237 6.75 -3.55 22.30
C THR A 237 7.94 -2.64 22.61
N GLY A 238 8.17 -1.65 21.76
CA GLY A 238 9.16 -0.61 21.98
C GLY A 238 8.89 0.63 21.14
N ALA A 239 9.54 1.73 21.48
CA ALA A 239 9.38 2.97 20.73
C ALA A 239 9.91 2.82 19.29
N PHE A 240 9.26 3.51 18.33
CA PHE A 240 9.64 3.49 16.91
C PHE A 240 11.11 3.89 16.69
N ASP A 241 11.61 4.84 17.46
CA ASP A 241 12.97 5.37 17.41
C ASP A 241 13.96 4.66 18.36
N ALA A 242 13.54 3.55 19.00
CA ALA A 242 14.41 2.80 19.89
C ALA A 242 15.59 2.20 19.11
N THR A 243 16.79 2.35 19.67
CA THR A 243 18.05 1.84 19.10
C THR A 243 18.55 0.56 19.79
N ASP A 244 17.95 0.17 20.93
CA ASP A 244 18.28 -1.03 21.69
C ASP A 244 17.02 -1.89 21.92
N TRP A 245 17.07 -3.12 21.44
CA TRP A 245 15.99 -4.11 21.52
C TRP A 245 16.43 -5.40 22.25
N ALA A 246 17.60 -5.38 22.90
CA ALA A 246 18.18 -6.58 23.51
C ALA A 246 17.27 -7.22 24.58
N ALA A 247 16.58 -6.42 25.38
CA ALA A 247 15.66 -6.91 26.40
C ALA A 247 14.46 -7.66 25.79
N GLN A 248 13.82 -7.07 24.76
CA GLN A 248 12.66 -7.64 24.07
C GLN A 248 13.02 -8.94 23.36
N VAL A 249 14.10 -8.94 22.57
CA VAL A 249 14.56 -10.12 21.83
C VAL A 249 14.98 -11.24 22.80
N THR A 250 15.67 -10.90 23.93
CA THR A 250 16.04 -11.87 24.95
C THR A 250 14.81 -12.47 25.65
N ALA A 251 13.76 -11.69 25.86
CA ALA A 251 12.51 -12.19 26.45
C ALA A 251 11.87 -13.25 25.56
N LEU A 252 11.80 -13.02 24.24
CA LEU A 252 11.25 -13.99 23.28
C LEU A 252 12.13 -15.25 23.18
N LYS A 253 13.46 -15.09 23.17
CA LYS A 253 14.39 -16.21 23.20
C LYS A 253 14.19 -17.06 24.45
N THR A 254 14.08 -16.43 25.63
CA THR A 254 13.88 -17.12 26.91
C THR A 254 12.53 -17.82 26.96
N ALA A 255 11.51 -17.26 26.33
CA ALA A 255 10.19 -17.88 26.21
C ALA A 255 10.19 -19.07 25.24
N GLY A 256 11.21 -19.25 24.41
CA GLY A 256 11.34 -20.37 23.46
C GLY A 256 10.48 -20.18 22.21
N CYS A 257 10.30 -18.96 21.74
CA CYS A 257 9.58 -18.70 20.51
C CYS A 257 10.39 -19.25 19.32
N ASP A 258 9.76 -19.97 18.42
CA ASP A 258 10.39 -20.58 17.21
C ASP A 258 10.08 -19.81 15.93
N VAL A 259 9.05 -18.94 15.96
CA VAL A 259 8.77 -17.93 14.96
C VAL A 259 8.61 -16.57 15.66
N VAL A 260 9.16 -15.50 15.09
CA VAL A 260 8.98 -14.14 15.60
C VAL A 260 8.48 -13.22 14.50
N ILE A 261 7.32 -12.60 14.74
CA ILE A 261 6.83 -11.49 13.91
C ILE A 261 7.47 -10.19 14.38
N ILE A 262 8.07 -9.44 13.46
CA ILE A 262 8.52 -8.07 13.67
C ILE A 262 7.55 -7.14 12.94
N ALA A 263 6.60 -6.59 13.69
CA ALA A 263 5.57 -5.67 13.24
C ALA A 263 6.11 -4.23 13.30
N ALA A 264 6.85 -3.83 12.28
CA ALA A 264 7.53 -2.55 12.23
C ALA A 264 7.84 -2.14 10.78
N ASN A 265 8.00 -0.84 10.56
CA ASN A 265 8.53 -0.30 9.32
C ASN A 265 10.02 -0.64 9.14
N GLN A 266 10.56 -0.40 7.95
CA GLN A 266 11.89 -0.82 7.50
C GLN A 266 13.04 -0.46 8.47
N GLY A 267 13.10 0.77 8.97
CA GLY A 267 14.20 1.22 9.85
C GLY A 267 14.28 0.45 11.16
N PRO A 268 13.21 0.46 11.98
CA PRO A 268 13.13 -0.35 13.21
C PRO A 268 13.29 -1.85 12.94
N PHE A 269 12.71 -2.38 11.86
CA PHE A 269 12.88 -3.79 11.50
C PHE A 269 14.36 -4.18 11.40
N VAL A 270 15.18 -3.40 10.70
CA VAL A 270 16.62 -3.66 10.55
C VAL A 270 17.32 -3.66 11.92
N THR A 271 17.00 -2.70 12.78
CA THR A 271 17.58 -2.59 14.13
C THR A 271 17.21 -3.79 15.01
N ILE A 272 15.93 -4.18 14.98
CA ILE A 272 15.43 -5.35 15.71
C ILE A 272 16.08 -6.64 15.18
N ALA A 273 16.08 -6.86 13.85
CA ALA A 273 16.66 -8.06 13.24
C ALA A 273 18.15 -8.23 13.56
N ASN A 274 18.92 -7.14 13.55
CA ASN A 274 20.33 -7.18 13.96
C ASN A 274 20.54 -7.58 15.42
N THR A 275 19.58 -7.27 16.30
CA THR A 275 19.65 -7.62 17.73
C THR A 275 19.62 -9.15 17.94
N PHE A 276 18.97 -9.93 17.04
CA PHE A 276 18.99 -11.40 17.14
C PHE A 276 20.41 -11.96 17.05
N THR A 277 21.27 -11.35 16.21
CA THR A 277 22.70 -11.71 16.16
C THR A 277 23.41 -11.35 17.45
N ALA A 278 23.19 -10.14 17.97
CA ALA A 278 23.86 -9.64 19.20
C ALA A 278 23.53 -10.50 20.42
N VAL A 279 22.31 -11.04 20.53
CA VAL A 279 21.90 -11.91 21.65
C VAL A 279 22.04 -13.41 21.33
N ASN A 280 22.63 -13.79 20.20
CA ASN A 280 22.80 -15.16 19.73
C ASN A 280 21.47 -15.95 19.72
N TYR A 281 20.42 -15.38 19.15
CA TYR A 281 19.12 -16.05 19.01
C TYR A 281 19.04 -16.77 17.67
N ASP A 282 19.54 -18.01 17.64
CA ASP A 282 19.58 -18.91 16.49
C ASP A 282 18.37 -19.87 16.48
N ASN A 283 18.16 -20.55 15.35
CA ASN A 283 17.08 -21.51 15.09
C ASN A 283 15.68 -20.90 15.29
N VAL A 284 15.52 -19.66 14.85
CA VAL A 284 14.27 -18.91 14.85
C VAL A 284 13.98 -18.40 13.44
N LYS A 285 12.71 -18.46 13.01
CA LYS A 285 12.23 -17.85 11.78
C LYS A 285 11.73 -16.43 12.09
N ILE A 286 12.15 -15.45 11.32
CA ILE A 286 11.68 -14.06 11.43
C ILE A 286 10.66 -13.82 10.34
N LEU A 287 9.48 -13.31 10.70
CA LEU A 287 8.42 -12.93 9.78
C LEU A 287 8.18 -11.42 9.89
N THR A 288 8.10 -10.73 8.78
CA THR A 288 7.96 -9.27 8.75
C THR A 288 7.04 -8.79 7.64
N SER A 289 6.76 -7.50 7.67
CA SER A 289 5.94 -6.76 6.72
C SER A 289 6.58 -6.68 5.32
N TYR A 290 5.75 -6.59 4.28
CA TYR A 290 6.18 -6.31 2.90
C TYR A 290 6.91 -4.96 2.79
N VAL A 291 6.58 -3.97 3.62
CA VAL A 291 7.25 -2.65 3.61
C VAL A 291 8.70 -2.72 4.04
N SER A 292 9.10 -3.78 4.73
CA SER A 292 10.46 -4.00 5.24
C SER A 292 11.33 -4.81 4.29
N ALA A 293 10.74 -5.48 3.31
CA ALA A 293 11.42 -6.44 2.45
C ALA A 293 11.81 -5.84 1.09
N ASN A 294 13.03 -5.35 0.98
CA ASN A 294 13.63 -5.01 -0.32
C ASN A 294 15.06 -5.54 -0.41
N THR A 295 15.59 -5.62 -1.64
CA THR A 295 16.92 -6.17 -1.92
C THR A 295 18.03 -5.53 -1.09
N ALA A 296 18.03 -4.20 -0.92
CA ALA A 296 19.07 -3.49 -0.18
C ALA A 296 19.03 -3.85 1.31
N THR A 297 17.83 -3.88 1.92
CA THR A 297 17.62 -4.28 3.31
C THR A 297 18.10 -5.71 3.54
N MET A 298 17.65 -6.66 2.72
CA MET A 298 17.99 -8.07 2.88
C MET A 298 19.49 -8.33 2.66
N THR A 299 20.12 -7.64 1.70
CA THR A 299 21.58 -7.67 1.50
C THR A 299 22.32 -7.18 2.76
N GLY A 300 21.86 -6.08 3.35
CA GLY A 300 22.43 -5.56 4.61
C GLY A 300 22.29 -6.53 5.77
N LEU A 301 21.15 -7.21 5.89
CA LEU A 301 20.90 -8.20 6.95
C LEU A 301 21.74 -9.48 6.79
N VAL A 302 22.06 -9.91 5.57
CA VAL A 302 23.05 -10.97 5.34
C VAL A 302 24.45 -10.50 5.74
N GLY A 303 24.82 -9.28 5.32
CA GLY A 303 26.12 -8.69 5.66
C GLY A 303 26.38 -8.54 7.17
N SER A 304 25.32 -8.25 7.95
CA SER A 304 25.39 -8.15 9.43
C SER A 304 25.23 -9.49 10.14
N GLY A 305 24.90 -10.58 9.43
CA GLY A 305 24.61 -11.88 9.99
C GLY A 305 23.22 -12.01 10.64
N ALA A 306 22.32 -11.04 10.45
CA ALA A 306 20.94 -11.14 10.90
C ALA A 306 20.18 -12.20 10.12
N ILE A 307 20.43 -12.34 8.81
CA ILE A 307 20.10 -13.52 8.02
C ILE A 307 21.30 -14.47 8.07
N SER A 308 21.09 -15.70 8.48
CA SER A 308 22.14 -16.69 8.66
C SER A 308 21.64 -18.11 8.26
N ALA A 309 22.50 -19.09 8.31
CA ALA A 309 22.10 -20.49 8.06
C ALA A 309 21.08 -21.03 9.08
N THR A 310 20.94 -20.38 10.24
CA THR A 310 20.03 -20.76 11.32
C THR A 310 18.92 -19.73 11.56
N ARG A 311 18.90 -18.65 10.80
CA ARG A 311 17.89 -17.58 10.86
C ARG A 311 17.46 -17.17 9.45
N GLU A 312 16.30 -17.59 9.06
CA GLU A 312 15.66 -17.23 7.80
C GLU A 312 14.70 -16.06 8.06
N VAL A 313 14.60 -15.13 7.10
CA VAL A 313 13.60 -14.06 7.13
C VAL A 313 12.53 -14.37 6.10
N TYR A 314 11.30 -14.23 6.51
CA TYR A 314 10.12 -14.33 5.68
C TYR A 314 9.42 -12.96 5.67
N ALA A 315 8.95 -12.53 4.51
CA ALA A 315 8.23 -11.28 4.39
C ALA A 315 7.00 -11.45 3.51
N GLY A 316 5.91 -10.80 3.89
CA GLY A 316 4.74 -10.69 3.03
C GLY A 316 5.11 -10.02 1.70
N ALA A 317 4.32 -10.29 0.65
CA ALA A 317 4.39 -9.58 -0.60
C ALA A 317 2.98 -9.53 -1.22
N TRP A 318 2.52 -8.35 -1.58
CA TRP A 318 1.22 -8.20 -2.26
C TRP A 318 1.36 -8.10 -3.78
N LEU A 319 2.60 -7.98 -4.25
CA LEU A 319 2.97 -8.03 -5.67
C LEU A 319 3.96 -9.18 -5.91
N VAL A 320 3.92 -9.76 -7.10
CA VAL A 320 4.95 -10.69 -7.58
C VAL A 320 6.20 -9.88 -7.90
N THR A 321 7.26 -10.11 -7.15
CA THR A 321 8.49 -9.30 -7.19
C THR A 321 9.66 -10.04 -7.87
N GLY A 322 9.43 -10.65 -9.03
CA GLY A 322 10.51 -11.15 -9.85
C GLY A 322 11.25 -12.39 -9.32
N SER A 323 10.54 -13.30 -8.68
CA SER A 323 11.03 -14.68 -8.55
C SER A 323 11.20 -15.31 -9.93
N LEU A 324 11.86 -16.46 -10.00
CA LEU A 324 12.23 -17.14 -11.25
C LEU A 324 11.10 -17.13 -12.30
N PRO A 325 11.44 -17.05 -13.61
CA PRO A 325 10.47 -17.05 -14.70
C PRO A 325 9.41 -18.14 -14.55
N SER A 326 8.14 -17.76 -14.64
CA SER A 326 7.01 -18.67 -14.57
C SER A 326 5.95 -18.28 -15.62
N GLU A 327 5.04 -19.20 -15.97
CA GLU A 327 3.94 -18.93 -16.92
C GLU A 327 2.71 -18.30 -16.23
N THR A 328 2.86 -17.72 -15.04
CA THR A 328 1.76 -17.09 -14.29
C THR A 328 1.44 -15.70 -14.82
N LYS A 329 0.19 -15.24 -14.56
CA LYS A 329 -0.21 -13.84 -14.83
C LYS A 329 0.74 -12.85 -14.15
N GLY A 330 1.09 -13.07 -12.90
CA GLY A 330 2.00 -12.18 -12.16
C GLY A 330 3.35 -12.02 -12.83
N TRP A 331 3.90 -13.10 -13.43
CA TRP A 331 5.12 -13.02 -14.22
C TRP A 331 4.93 -12.22 -15.52
N SER A 332 3.82 -12.45 -16.23
CA SER A 332 3.49 -11.69 -17.43
C SER A 332 3.38 -10.19 -17.13
N ASP A 333 2.69 -9.84 -16.04
CA ASP A 333 2.54 -8.45 -15.60
C ASP A 333 3.89 -7.83 -15.20
N PHE A 334 4.74 -8.60 -14.53
CA PHE A 334 6.09 -8.17 -14.20
C PHE A 334 6.94 -7.89 -15.46
N MET A 335 6.84 -8.73 -16.47
CA MET A 335 7.53 -8.51 -17.75
C MET A 335 6.99 -7.26 -18.46
N GLU A 336 5.68 -7.01 -18.42
CA GLU A 336 5.10 -5.79 -18.99
C GLU A 336 5.55 -4.53 -18.21
N TYR A 337 5.56 -4.60 -16.87
CA TYR A 337 6.15 -3.55 -16.05
C TYR A 337 7.60 -3.27 -16.46
N CYS A 338 8.46 -4.30 -16.56
CA CYS A 338 9.86 -4.14 -16.97
C CYS A 338 9.97 -3.51 -18.37
N ARG A 339 9.10 -3.90 -19.30
CA ARG A 339 9.05 -3.36 -20.65
C ARG A 339 8.71 -1.87 -20.65
N VAL A 340 7.65 -1.47 -19.95
CA VAL A 340 7.20 -0.07 -19.86
C VAL A 340 8.29 0.80 -19.23
N MET A 341 8.87 0.36 -18.11
CA MET A 341 9.97 1.06 -17.44
C MET A 341 11.18 1.23 -18.35
N THR A 342 11.51 0.20 -19.14
CA THR A 342 12.64 0.24 -20.09
C THR A 342 12.36 1.17 -21.26
N LEU A 343 11.13 1.19 -21.80
CA LEU A 343 10.75 2.13 -22.84
C LEU A 343 10.84 3.57 -22.36
N TYR A 344 10.40 3.83 -21.13
CA TYR A 344 10.49 5.17 -20.55
C TYR A 344 11.94 5.59 -20.29
N ALA A 345 12.77 4.70 -19.73
CA ALA A 345 14.21 4.96 -19.55
C ALA A 345 14.90 5.28 -20.89
N LYS A 346 14.59 4.55 -21.97
CA LYS A 346 15.05 4.86 -23.33
C LYS A 346 14.56 6.23 -23.80
N HIS A 347 13.30 6.56 -23.57
CA HIS A 347 12.73 7.88 -23.91
C HIS A 347 13.45 9.02 -23.18
N LYS A 348 13.84 8.82 -21.92
CA LYS A 348 14.61 9.78 -21.11
C LYS A 348 16.09 9.81 -21.46
N GLY A 349 16.60 8.89 -22.27
CA GLY A 349 18.02 8.77 -22.61
C GLY A 349 18.87 8.25 -21.45
N GLU A 350 18.32 7.47 -20.57
CA GLU A 350 18.99 6.92 -19.39
C GLU A 350 19.87 5.71 -19.74
N THR A 351 20.88 5.47 -18.91
CA THR A 351 21.72 4.27 -19.02
C THR A 351 20.92 3.04 -18.55
N LEU A 352 20.88 2.01 -19.39
CA LEU A 352 20.22 0.76 -19.10
C LEU A 352 21.18 -0.23 -18.44
N LEU A 353 20.66 -1.13 -17.62
CA LEU A 353 21.38 -2.27 -17.08
C LEU A 353 21.44 -3.40 -18.10
N THR A 354 22.62 -3.92 -18.36
CA THR A 354 22.87 -5.05 -19.27
C THR A 354 23.26 -6.33 -18.55
N GLU A 355 23.39 -6.26 -17.23
CA GLU A 355 23.71 -7.39 -16.34
C GLU A 355 22.97 -7.25 -15.01
N TYR A 356 22.67 -8.36 -14.37
CA TYR A 356 22.11 -8.42 -13.01
C TYR A 356 22.82 -9.53 -12.22
N VAL A 357 23.86 -9.14 -11.48
CA VAL A 357 24.75 -10.10 -10.80
C VAL A 357 24.39 -10.19 -9.32
N VAL A 358 24.02 -11.38 -8.87
CA VAL A 358 23.82 -11.72 -7.46
C VAL A 358 24.71 -12.91 -7.11
N LEU A 359 25.55 -12.77 -6.06
CA LEU A 359 26.49 -13.81 -5.64
C LEU A 359 27.40 -14.34 -6.76
N GLY A 360 27.78 -13.45 -7.70
CA GLY A 360 28.63 -13.80 -8.83
C GLY A 360 27.93 -14.55 -9.98
N VAL A 361 26.61 -14.69 -9.90
CA VAL A 361 25.79 -15.24 -10.99
C VAL A 361 25.04 -14.09 -11.66
N ASP A 362 25.17 -14.00 -12.98
CA ASP A 362 24.39 -13.06 -13.78
C ASP A 362 23.02 -13.67 -14.11
N TYR A 363 21.97 -13.06 -13.54
CA TYR A 363 20.58 -13.45 -13.77
C TYR A 363 19.92 -12.75 -14.95
N PHE A 364 20.57 -11.73 -15.53
CA PHE A 364 20.00 -10.96 -16.64
C PHE A 364 19.57 -11.83 -17.83
N PRO A 365 20.38 -12.80 -18.30
CA PRO A 365 19.97 -13.67 -19.40
C PRO A 365 18.76 -14.55 -19.06
N LEU A 366 18.61 -14.94 -17.79
CA LEU A 366 17.48 -15.75 -17.35
C LEU A 366 16.14 -14.99 -17.40
N TYR A 367 16.17 -13.69 -17.04
CA TYR A 367 14.98 -12.83 -17.06
C TYR A 367 14.65 -12.30 -18.46
N PHE A 368 15.66 -11.90 -19.23
CA PHE A 368 15.49 -11.05 -20.39
C PHE A 368 16.16 -11.58 -21.67
N GLY A 369 16.88 -12.71 -21.60
CA GLY A 369 17.68 -13.19 -22.71
C GLY A 369 16.90 -13.51 -24.01
N ASP A 370 15.60 -13.77 -23.90
CA ASP A 370 14.67 -14.00 -25.01
C ASP A 370 13.81 -12.78 -25.35
N LYS A 371 14.00 -11.63 -24.69
CA LYS A 371 13.17 -10.44 -24.86
C LYS A 371 13.84 -9.42 -25.80
N GLU A 372 13.30 -9.31 -27.01
CA GLU A 372 13.82 -8.35 -28.02
C GLU A 372 13.82 -6.90 -27.51
N TRP A 373 12.82 -6.48 -26.73
CA TRP A 373 12.75 -5.12 -26.18
C TRP A 373 13.84 -4.83 -25.13
N ALA A 374 14.45 -5.86 -24.55
CA ALA A 374 15.52 -5.77 -23.54
C ALA A 374 16.92 -5.97 -24.15
N ALA A 375 17.07 -6.07 -25.47
CA ALA A 375 18.35 -6.36 -26.13
C ALA A 375 19.46 -5.34 -25.80
N ASP A 376 19.10 -4.08 -25.55
CA ASP A 376 20.03 -3.00 -25.16
C ASP A 376 20.13 -2.82 -23.63
N GLY A 377 19.46 -3.66 -22.86
CA GLY A 377 19.37 -3.57 -21.41
C GLY A 377 17.96 -3.18 -20.92
N VAL A 378 17.83 -3.08 -19.59
CA VAL A 378 16.56 -2.75 -18.90
C VAL A 378 16.73 -1.57 -17.95
N SER A 379 15.61 -0.98 -17.53
CA SER A 379 15.60 0.08 -16.51
C SER A 379 16.26 -0.37 -15.20
N ALA A 380 16.99 0.53 -14.55
CA ALA A 380 17.59 0.29 -13.24
C ALA A 380 16.58 -0.04 -12.14
N TYR A 381 15.31 0.28 -12.34
CA TYR A 381 14.24 0.04 -11.37
C TYR A 381 13.48 -1.28 -11.58
N PHE A 382 13.92 -2.17 -12.47
CA PHE A 382 13.17 -3.38 -12.83
C PHE A 382 12.81 -4.31 -11.65
N LEU A 383 13.62 -4.36 -10.58
CA LEU A 383 13.34 -5.13 -9.35
C LEU A 383 13.02 -4.25 -8.14
N ASN A 384 12.72 -2.98 -8.34
CA ASN A 384 12.41 -2.10 -7.23
C ASN A 384 10.93 -2.17 -6.86
N SER A 385 10.60 -2.70 -5.67
CA SER A 385 9.21 -2.89 -5.21
C SER A 385 8.43 -1.57 -5.09
N PHE A 386 9.09 -0.46 -4.78
CA PHE A 386 8.44 0.85 -4.73
C PHE A 386 8.15 1.40 -6.13
N ALA A 387 9.03 1.13 -7.09
CA ALA A 387 8.73 1.43 -8.50
C ALA A 387 7.55 0.58 -9.00
N MET A 388 7.48 -0.70 -8.64
CA MET A 388 6.31 -1.54 -8.94
C MET A 388 5.03 -0.96 -8.35
N ALA A 389 5.05 -0.52 -7.09
CA ALA A 389 3.90 0.12 -6.44
C ALA A 389 3.51 1.45 -7.11
N GLY A 390 4.48 2.27 -7.53
CA GLY A 390 4.24 3.49 -8.30
C GLY A 390 3.59 3.21 -9.67
N TYR A 391 4.10 2.21 -10.38
CA TYR A 391 3.49 1.73 -11.62
C TYR A 391 2.05 1.26 -11.43
N VAL A 392 1.79 0.47 -10.38
CA VAL A 392 0.45 0.00 -10.02
C VAL A 392 -0.49 1.17 -9.74
N SER A 393 -0.05 2.19 -8.99
CA SER A 393 -0.90 3.33 -8.65
C SER A 393 -1.39 4.08 -9.90
N ALA A 394 -0.48 4.35 -10.84
CA ALA A 394 -0.81 4.99 -12.10
C ALA A 394 -1.67 4.09 -13.00
N ASN A 395 -1.38 2.78 -13.04
CA ASN A 395 -2.17 1.82 -13.81
C ASN A 395 -3.61 1.72 -13.31
N VAL A 396 -3.83 1.56 -12.00
CA VAL A 396 -5.16 1.48 -11.39
C VAL A 396 -5.98 2.75 -11.68
N PHE A 397 -5.38 3.93 -11.54
CA PHE A 397 -6.03 5.18 -11.91
C PHE A 397 -6.42 5.21 -13.40
N CYS A 398 -5.52 4.83 -14.29
CA CYS A 398 -5.77 4.82 -15.73
C CYS A 398 -6.81 3.79 -16.16
N GLN A 399 -6.99 2.70 -15.42
CA GLN A 399 -8.12 1.78 -15.64
C GLN A 399 -9.46 2.48 -15.35
N GLY A 400 -9.55 3.26 -14.25
CA GLY A 400 -10.70 4.11 -13.98
C GLY A 400 -10.98 5.10 -15.12
N LEU A 401 -9.94 5.80 -15.60
CA LEU A 401 -10.06 6.68 -16.77
C LEU A 401 -10.58 5.95 -18.02
N SER A 402 -10.07 4.74 -18.26
CA SER A 402 -10.48 3.96 -19.44
C SER A 402 -11.97 3.58 -19.39
N ARG A 403 -12.52 3.31 -18.19
CA ARG A 403 -13.96 3.07 -17.99
C ARG A 403 -14.82 4.31 -18.24
N MET A 404 -14.22 5.49 -18.11
CA MET A 404 -14.88 6.78 -18.40
C MET A 404 -14.83 7.16 -19.89
N SER A 405 -14.10 6.42 -20.74
CA SER A 405 -13.98 6.78 -22.17
C SER A 405 -15.34 6.87 -22.85
N GLY A 406 -15.53 7.95 -23.61
CA GLY A 406 -16.80 8.27 -24.28
C GLY A 406 -17.79 9.05 -23.41
N LYS A 407 -17.39 9.46 -22.19
CA LYS A 407 -18.17 10.28 -21.26
C LYS A 407 -17.35 11.50 -20.83
N ASP A 408 -18.00 12.52 -20.29
CA ASP A 408 -17.33 13.62 -19.62
C ASP A 408 -16.67 13.10 -18.31
N LEU A 409 -15.49 13.60 -18.01
CA LEU A 409 -14.75 13.18 -16.83
C LEU A 409 -15.15 14.04 -15.63
N LEU A 410 -16.01 13.48 -14.79
CA LEU A 410 -16.50 14.10 -13.57
C LEU A 410 -16.09 13.25 -12.34
N TRP A 411 -15.87 13.88 -11.19
CA TRP A 411 -15.37 13.19 -9.99
C TRP A 411 -16.29 12.09 -9.49
N GLY A 412 -17.58 12.36 -9.35
CA GLY A 412 -18.55 11.36 -8.87
C GLY A 412 -18.69 10.20 -9.85
N ASP A 413 -18.75 10.49 -11.16
CA ASP A 413 -18.83 9.46 -12.19
C ASP A 413 -17.55 8.62 -12.26
N PHE A 414 -16.37 9.24 -12.02
CA PHE A 414 -15.11 8.52 -11.89
C PHE A 414 -15.10 7.58 -10.66
N VAL A 415 -15.59 8.04 -9.50
CA VAL A 415 -15.74 7.20 -8.31
C VAL A 415 -16.65 6.00 -8.60
N LEU A 416 -17.80 6.22 -9.27
CA LEU A 416 -18.67 5.11 -9.70
C LEU A 416 -17.99 4.17 -10.69
N ALA A 417 -17.18 4.68 -11.60
CA ALA A 417 -16.43 3.83 -12.54
C ALA A 417 -15.37 2.97 -11.81
N MET A 418 -14.78 3.47 -10.72
CA MET A 418 -13.90 2.68 -9.86
C MET A 418 -14.67 1.58 -9.12
N GLU A 419 -15.93 1.79 -8.77
CA GLU A 419 -16.80 0.85 -8.06
C GLU A 419 -17.52 -0.16 -8.98
N GLU A 420 -17.57 0.05 -10.29
CA GLU A 420 -18.38 -0.74 -11.23
C GLU A 420 -18.00 -2.22 -11.27
N ALA A 421 -16.73 -2.54 -11.15
CA ALA A 421 -16.19 -3.90 -11.16
C ALA A 421 -14.81 -3.94 -10.54
N PRO A 422 -14.28 -5.12 -10.16
CA PRO A 422 -12.91 -5.25 -9.71
C PRO A 422 -11.91 -4.63 -10.69
N ILE A 423 -10.89 -3.99 -10.13
CA ILE A 423 -9.79 -3.39 -10.88
C ILE A 423 -8.62 -4.35 -10.84
N ASP A 424 -8.04 -4.63 -11.99
CA ASP A 424 -6.86 -5.47 -12.09
C ASP A 424 -5.65 -4.76 -11.50
N VAL A 425 -4.94 -5.44 -10.60
CA VAL A 425 -3.69 -4.94 -10.03
C VAL A 425 -2.55 -5.69 -10.69
N PRO A 426 -1.76 -5.02 -11.54
CA PRO A 426 -0.62 -5.67 -12.18
C PRO A 426 0.31 -6.30 -11.15
N MET A 427 0.75 -7.53 -11.41
CA MET A 427 1.60 -8.32 -10.50
C MET A 427 0.94 -8.71 -9.17
N GLY A 428 -0.32 -8.34 -8.93
CA GLY A 428 -1.07 -8.61 -7.72
C GLY A 428 -2.41 -9.29 -7.99
N LEU A 429 -3.29 -9.28 -7.00
CA LEU A 429 -4.69 -9.66 -7.15
C LEU A 429 -5.54 -8.41 -7.39
N SER A 430 -6.67 -8.61 -8.07
CA SER A 430 -7.62 -7.52 -8.32
C SER A 430 -8.16 -6.96 -6.99
N VAL A 431 -8.38 -5.65 -6.95
CA VAL A 431 -9.04 -4.95 -5.85
C VAL A 431 -10.48 -4.62 -6.26
N SER A 432 -11.42 -4.71 -5.32
CA SER A 432 -12.81 -4.31 -5.53
C SER A 432 -13.19 -3.18 -4.61
N TYR A 433 -13.76 -2.13 -5.18
CA TYR A 433 -14.36 -1.02 -4.45
C TYR A 433 -15.89 -1.06 -4.48
N GLU A 434 -16.48 -2.18 -4.93
CA GLU A 434 -17.93 -2.40 -4.96
C GLU A 434 -18.56 -2.18 -3.58
N ASN A 435 -19.78 -1.65 -3.56
CA ASN A 435 -20.53 -1.35 -2.33
C ASN A 435 -19.81 -0.36 -1.38
N GLY A 436 -19.01 0.54 -1.89
CA GLY A 436 -18.34 1.57 -1.11
C GLY A 436 -17.13 1.10 -0.32
N GLN A 437 -16.59 -0.09 -0.59
CA GLN A 437 -15.32 -0.52 0.01
C GLN A 437 -14.16 0.38 -0.45
N ARG A 438 -13.21 0.63 0.45
CA ARG A 438 -12.05 1.50 0.19
C ARG A 438 -10.73 0.87 0.59
N ILE A 439 -10.80 -0.30 1.21
CA ILE A 439 -9.66 -1.08 1.69
C ILE A 439 -9.06 -1.86 0.51
N GLY A 440 -7.75 -1.95 0.48
CA GLY A 440 -7.01 -2.70 -0.53
C GLY A 440 -7.19 -4.22 -0.45
N ILE A 441 -6.34 -4.94 -1.14
CA ILE A 441 -6.42 -6.40 -1.22
C ILE A 441 -6.14 -7.08 0.12
N ASP A 442 -6.79 -8.22 0.35
CA ASP A 442 -6.69 -9.05 1.56
C ASP A 442 -5.88 -10.34 1.35
N ALA A 443 -4.93 -10.30 0.44
CA ALA A 443 -4.12 -11.44 0.07
C ALA A 443 -2.63 -11.10 0.03
N LEU A 444 -1.80 -12.03 0.49
CA LEU A 444 -0.35 -11.88 0.52
C LEU A 444 0.34 -13.17 0.05
N ALA A 445 1.37 -13.01 -0.77
CA ALA A 445 2.41 -14.00 -0.96
C ALA A 445 3.36 -14.01 0.24
N LEU A 446 4.19 -15.01 0.32
CA LEU A 446 5.27 -15.10 1.29
C LEU A 446 6.59 -15.33 0.57
N ASN A 447 7.50 -14.39 0.69
CA ASN A 447 8.87 -14.52 0.20
C ASN A 447 9.80 -14.96 1.32
N LYS A 448 10.73 -15.86 1.00
CA LYS A 448 11.75 -16.36 1.90
C LYS A 448 13.13 -15.82 1.50
N TYR A 449 13.87 -15.31 2.46
CA TYR A 449 15.22 -14.77 2.30
C TYR A 449 16.21 -15.58 3.11
N THR A 450 17.26 -16.04 2.45
CA THR A 450 18.34 -16.85 3.03
C THR A 450 19.70 -16.27 2.66
N VAL A 451 20.78 -16.79 3.21
CA VAL A 451 22.15 -16.39 2.85
C VAL A 451 22.52 -16.62 1.38
N THR A 452 21.79 -17.48 0.69
CA THR A 452 22.00 -17.82 -0.72
C THR A 452 20.95 -17.24 -1.66
N ASN A 453 19.86 -16.68 -1.11
CA ASN A 453 18.77 -16.12 -1.90
C ASN A 453 18.17 -14.88 -1.19
N TYR A 454 18.96 -13.81 -1.08
CA TYR A 454 18.55 -12.57 -0.42
C TYR A 454 18.27 -11.42 -1.40
N GLY A 455 18.72 -11.54 -2.65
CA GLY A 455 18.61 -10.47 -3.64
C GLY A 455 17.15 -10.22 -4.06
N VAL A 456 16.45 -11.29 -4.44
CA VAL A 456 15.04 -11.25 -4.89
C VAL A 456 14.10 -12.01 -3.94
N GLY A 457 14.65 -12.82 -3.04
CA GLY A 457 13.88 -13.80 -2.26
C GLY A 457 13.44 -15.01 -3.10
N GLU A 458 12.96 -16.03 -2.42
CA GLU A 458 12.29 -17.19 -3.00
C GLU A 458 10.79 -17.06 -2.69
N VAL A 459 9.92 -17.21 -3.67
CA VAL A 459 8.49 -17.34 -3.39
C VAL A 459 8.27 -18.63 -2.62
N TYR A 460 8.06 -18.49 -1.32
CA TYR A 460 7.76 -19.61 -0.42
C TYR A 460 6.30 -20.04 -0.53
N ARG A 461 5.40 -19.04 -0.72
CA ARG A 461 3.98 -19.24 -0.97
C ARG A 461 3.49 -18.17 -1.95
N GLU A 462 2.74 -18.59 -2.96
CA GLU A 462 2.04 -17.68 -3.89
C GLU A 462 1.02 -16.80 -3.17
N ILE A 463 0.53 -15.75 -3.83
CA ILE A 463 -0.49 -14.86 -3.26
C ILE A 463 -1.71 -15.70 -2.86
N THR A 464 -2.03 -15.68 -1.58
CA THR A 464 -3.05 -16.51 -0.94
C THR A 464 -3.95 -15.63 -0.10
N LEU A 465 -5.26 -15.82 -0.18
CA LEU A 465 -6.23 -15.14 0.66
C LEU A 465 -6.03 -15.53 2.13
N LEU A 466 -6.27 -14.60 3.03
CA LEU A 466 -6.21 -14.84 4.48
C LEU A 466 -7.10 -16.05 4.85
N LYS A 467 -8.32 -16.10 4.33
CA LYS A 467 -9.28 -17.18 4.60
C LYS A 467 -8.74 -18.58 4.28
N ASP A 468 -7.98 -18.74 3.20
CA ASP A 468 -7.43 -20.05 2.80
C ASP A 468 -6.39 -20.57 3.81
N LEU A 469 -5.61 -19.65 4.40
CA LEU A 469 -4.67 -19.99 5.49
C LEU A 469 -5.39 -20.38 6.77
N GLU A 470 -6.46 -19.67 7.09
CA GLU A 470 -7.32 -19.94 8.25
C GLU A 470 -7.96 -21.32 8.15
N ASP A 471 -8.50 -21.64 6.98
CA ASP A 471 -9.11 -22.96 6.72
C ASP A 471 -8.07 -24.09 6.88
N ALA A 472 -6.81 -23.86 6.44
CA ALA A 472 -5.72 -24.83 6.60
C ALA A 472 -5.27 -25.04 8.08
N ILE A 473 -5.47 -24.05 8.96
CA ILE A 473 -5.14 -24.17 10.40
C ILE A 473 -6.22 -24.98 11.14
N ASN A 474 -7.46 -24.80 10.73
CA ASN A 474 -8.62 -25.41 11.39
C ASN A 474 -8.93 -26.83 10.90
N GLY A 475 -8.32 -27.27 9.78
CA GLY A 475 -8.43 -28.65 9.22
C GLY A 475 -9.73 -28.87 8.53
#